data_397f9ddfefe91f12c41f2269b7a35448
#
_entry.id   397f9ddfefe91f12c41f2269b7a35448
#
_cell.length_a   1.000
_cell.length_b   1.000
_cell.length_c   1.000
_cell.angle_alpha   90.00
_cell.angle_beta   90.00
_cell.angle_gamma   90.00
#
_symmetry.space_group_name_H-M   'P 1'
#
loop_
_entity.id
_entity.type
_entity.pdbx_description
1 polymer ?
#
loop_
_entity_poly.entity_id
_entity_poly.type
_entity_poly.pdbx_seq_one_letter_code
_entity_poly.pdbx_strand_id
1 'polypeptide(L)'
;VEPFVMSEPAVDNKMPRGIPFIVTNEFAERFCFYGINSILTLYLVQHMHFGDAKAASWQSLFKMGAYFFPMLGAIISDVFWGKFKTIFIFSLVYAAGCLSLALLGNTQTALVASLLFVAIGTGGIKPCVSTNVGDQFTAKNQHLIEKAFQWFYFAINAGSSISIYLCPILLSPMKERPNDWTRSLPEGPEWAFGMPAAMMMLATIVFIAGRRNYAHVPPAGRKWLDEIFSKEGVALIGRLVVIYFFVAMFWMLWDQSNGNTWTLQAQSSLMDKHLFPGYTILPGQIQVVNGLFILAMIPIFQYGIYPLMAKFFAVTPLRKIGIGLFTIASSFLIVAWIDRRIQEGHVVSAWWQIIAYVVLTASEILVSITALEFSYKQAPLRLKSFVMALFLLSTSLGNLAISAVNEAMIKPLHATAIQPGAQTWVAVPEAKDFVTGQKIDVAQKVDGAEGTGVVLADASGAVKKDKEGKASLLAGTYLAKEIDAAGSRIRLMDVVERADVATAGKFDAAKTEVSTYHLVGPIYFYFFFGLMCVGGIVYVFFAMAYKEQTFVRTEEGHAPSQAEVDADAEQP
;
A
#
# COMPACT_ATOMS: atom_id res chain seq x y z
N VAL A 1 33.83 -24.78 20.99
CA VAL A 1 32.56 -24.51 20.30
C VAL A 1 32.29 -25.76 19.49
N GLU A 2 31.38 -26.60 19.96
CA GLU A 2 30.99 -27.82 19.25
C GLU A 2 30.40 -27.46 17.86
N PRO A 3 30.72 -28.21 16.81
CA PRO A 3 30.12 -28.01 15.51
C PRO A 3 28.62 -28.30 15.63
N PHE A 4 27.81 -27.35 15.21
CA PHE A 4 26.38 -27.46 15.15
C PHE A 4 25.99 -28.59 14.19
N VAL A 5 25.57 -29.72 14.75
CA VAL A 5 24.95 -30.80 14.01
C VAL A 5 23.52 -30.37 13.71
N MET A 6 23.25 -29.97 12.46
CA MET A 6 21.87 -29.91 11.97
C MET A 6 21.26 -31.29 12.21
N SER A 7 20.16 -31.37 12.95
CA SER A 7 19.34 -32.57 12.91
C SER A 7 18.97 -32.79 11.45
N GLU A 8 19.57 -33.76 10.80
CA GLU A 8 19.37 -34.06 9.39
C GLU A 8 17.87 -34.25 9.14
N PRO A 9 17.23 -33.39 8.34
CA PRO A 9 15.92 -33.73 7.84
C PRO A 9 16.09 -35.00 7.01
N ALA A 10 15.18 -35.96 7.19
CA ALA A 10 15.23 -37.27 6.52
C ALA A 10 15.56 -37.05 5.05
N VAL A 11 16.63 -37.68 4.62
CA VAL A 11 17.24 -37.59 3.30
C VAL A 11 16.27 -38.21 2.28
N ASP A 12 15.33 -37.44 1.81
CA ASP A 12 14.34 -37.86 0.82
C ASP A 12 14.29 -36.83 -0.31
N ASN A 13 14.30 -37.29 -1.57
CA ASN A 13 14.06 -36.48 -2.78
C ASN A 13 12.62 -35.87 -2.83
N LYS A 14 11.99 -35.67 -1.67
CA LYS A 14 10.63 -35.19 -1.53
C LYS A 14 10.61 -33.73 -1.05
N MET A 15 9.53 -33.05 -1.37
CA MET A 15 9.24 -31.71 -0.86
C MET A 15 9.27 -31.72 0.68
N PRO A 16 10.01 -30.82 1.34
CA PRO A 16 10.06 -30.74 2.80
C PRO A 16 8.66 -30.62 3.41
N ARG A 17 8.39 -31.38 4.46
CA ARG A 17 7.07 -31.41 5.13
C ARG A 17 6.65 -30.09 5.73
N GLY A 18 7.57 -29.18 5.99
CA GLY A 18 7.30 -27.83 6.49
C GLY A 18 6.69 -26.89 5.42
N ILE A 19 6.98 -27.10 4.14
CA ILE A 19 6.58 -26.18 3.04
C ILE A 19 5.07 -25.95 2.98
N PRO A 20 4.17 -26.96 3.02
CA PRO A 20 2.73 -26.71 3.00
C PRO A 20 2.25 -25.79 4.11
N PHE A 21 2.79 -25.93 5.32
CA PHE A 21 2.43 -25.07 6.47
C PHE A 21 2.90 -23.63 6.25
N ILE A 22 4.11 -23.44 5.72
CA ILE A 22 4.65 -22.10 5.43
C ILE A 22 3.83 -21.42 4.32
N VAL A 23 3.53 -22.14 3.25
CA VAL A 23 2.74 -21.64 2.10
C VAL A 23 1.31 -21.25 2.54
N THR A 24 0.66 -22.08 3.37
CA THR A 24 -0.67 -21.79 3.90
C THR A 24 -0.64 -20.59 4.86
N ASN A 25 0.38 -20.49 5.70
CA ASN A 25 0.60 -19.34 6.56
C ASN A 25 0.76 -18.05 5.75
N GLU A 26 1.56 -18.08 4.68
CA GLU A 26 1.74 -16.93 3.79
C GLU A 26 0.42 -16.52 3.11
N PHE A 27 -0.32 -17.49 2.57
CA PHE A 27 -1.65 -17.23 1.98
C PHE A 27 -2.54 -16.44 2.93
N ALA A 28 -2.65 -16.91 4.18
CA ALA A 28 -3.53 -16.32 5.18
C ALA A 28 -3.01 -14.93 5.66
N GLU A 29 -1.69 -14.76 5.79
CA GLU A 29 -1.08 -13.47 6.13
C GLU A 29 -1.26 -12.45 5.00
N ARG A 30 -1.03 -12.84 3.75
CA ARG A 30 -1.28 -11.96 2.59
C ARG A 30 -2.74 -11.58 2.47
N PHE A 31 -3.65 -12.54 2.67
CA PHE A 31 -5.08 -12.23 2.75
C PHE A 31 -5.35 -11.15 3.79
N CYS A 32 -4.77 -11.27 4.98
CA CYS A 32 -4.94 -10.29 6.05
C CYS A 32 -4.42 -8.90 5.66
N PHE A 33 -3.17 -8.81 5.20
CA PHE A 33 -2.54 -7.54 4.86
C PHE A 33 -3.27 -6.80 3.75
N TYR A 34 -3.49 -7.48 2.61
CA TYR A 34 -4.14 -6.84 1.45
C TYR A 34 -5.63 -6.60 1.67
N GLY A 35 -6.29 -7.42 2.49
CA GLY A 35 -7.67 -7.18 2.91
C GLY A 35 -7.81 -5.87 3.66
N ILE A 36 -7.02 -5.66 4.72
CA ILE A 36 -6.99 -4.39 5.47
C ILE A 36 -6.62 -3.23 4.54
N ASN A 37 -5.57 -3.40 3.74
CA ASN A 37 -5.09 -2.36 2.82
C ASN A 37 -6.17 -1.89 1.84
N SER A 38 -7.00 -2.80 1.32
CA SER A 38 -8.02 -2.49 0.31
C SER A 38 -9.21 -1.68 0.85
N ILE A 39 -9.45 -1.74 2.15
CA ILE A 39 -10.60 -1.11 2.79
C ILE A 39 -10.24 0.07 3.69
N LEU A 40 -8.99 0.21 4.13
CA LEU A 40 -8.63 1.15 5.19
C LEU A 40 -8.95 2.61 4.82
N THR A 41 -8.59 3.08 3.63
CA THR A 41 -8.90 4.45 3.21
C THR A 41 -10.41 4.70 3.14
N LEU A 42 -11.17 3.75 2.59
CA LEU A 42 -12.64 3.85 2.53
C LEU A 42 -13.24 3.85 3.94
N TYR A 43 -12.73 3.02 4.84
CA TYR A 43 -13.14 3.00 6.24
C TYR A 43 -12.87 4.34 6.93
N LEU A 44 -11.68 4.93 6.72
CA LEU A 44 -11.33 6.23 7.29
C LEU A 44 -12.27 7.35 6.80
N VAL A 45 -12.66 7.33 5.53
CA VAL A 45 -13.58 8.34 4.97
C VAL A 45 -15.03 8.08 5.37
N GLN A 46 -15.52 6.85 5.21
CA GLN A 46 -16.95 6.54 5.34
C GLN A 46 -17.41 6.32 6.79
N HIS A 47 -16.53 5.77 7.64
CA HIS A 47 -16.88 5.43 9.04
C HIS A 47 -16.20 6.33 10.07
N MET A 48 -14.94 6.75 9.82
CA MET A 48 -14.23 7.67 10.70
C MET A 48 -14.43 9.14 10.31
N HIS A 49 -15.09 9.40 9.17
CA HIS A 49 -15.37 10.73 8.64
C HIS A 49 -14.13 11.62 8.50
N PHE A 50 -12.99 11.03 8.14
CA PHE A 50 -11.79 11.79 7.81
C PHE A 50 -11.96 12.45 6.45
N GLY A 51 -11.37 13.63 6.27
CA GLY A 51 -11.17 14.22 4.95
C GLY A 51 -10.27 13.34 4.08
N ASP A 52 -10.44 13.43 2.76
CA ASP A 52 -9.74 12.57 1.79
C ASP A 52 -8.22 12.61 1.95
N ALA A 53 -7.62 13.81 2.11
CA ALA A 53 -6.17 13.95 2.27
C ALA A 53 -5.67 13.30 3.57
N LYS A 54 -6.39 13.50 4.67
CA LYS A 54 -6.07 12.90 5.96
C LYS A 54 -6.19 11.38 5.92
N ALA A 55 -7.22 10.85 5.26
CA ALA A 55 -7.39 9.40 5.08
C ALA A 55 -6.25 8.81 4.25
N ALA A 56 -5.88 9.45 3.14
CA ALA A 56 -4.75 9.05 2.30
C ALA A 56 -3.41 9.12 3.04
N SER A 57 -3.20 10.15 3.87
CA SER A 57 -2.03 10.28 4.74
C SER A 57 -1.94 9.13 5.74
N TRP A 58 -3.01 8.81 6.45
CA TRP A 58 -3.05 7.74 7.45
C TRP A 58 -2.85 6.36 6.86
N GLN A 59 -3.44 6.10 5.68
CA GLN A 59 -3.19 4.88 4.92
C GLN A 59 -1.69 4.74 4.58
N SER A 60 -1.07 5.84 4.16
CA SER A 60 0.36 5.85 3.82
C SER A 60 1.23 5.68 5.07
N LEU A 61 0.88 6.28 6.21
CA LEU A 61 1.58 6.05 7.49
C LEU A 61 1.50 4.60 7.96
N PHE A 62 0.34 3.97 7.81
CA PHE A 62 0.20 2.54 8.09
C PHE A 62 1.17 1.70 7.22
N LYS A 63 1.20 1.96 5.90
CA LYS A 63 2.13 1.29 5.00
C LYS A 63 3.59 1.61 5.32
N MET A 64 3.89 2.86 5.62
CA MET A 64 5.23 3.27 6.07
C MET A 64 5.70 2.39 7.22
N GLY A 65 4.87 2.21 8.25
CA GLY A 65 5.17 1.31 9.35
C GLY A 65 5.34 -0.14 8.91
N ALA A 66 4.40 -0.68 8.11
CA ALA A 66 4.42 -2.06 7.63
C ALA A 66 5.64 -2.43 6.77
N TYR A 67 6.32 -1.44 6.19
CA TYR A 67 7.56 -1.58 5.41
C TYR A 67 8.82 -1.09 6.14
N PHE A 68 8.66 -0.34 7.23
CA PHE A 68 9.75 0.02 8.15
C PHE A 68 10.12 -1.11 9.11
N PHE A 69 9.11 -1.70 9.77
CA PHE A 69 9.31 -2.76 10.76
C PHE A 69 9.97 -4.05 10.24
N PRO A 70 9.92 -4.41 8.94
CA PRO A 70 10.67 -5.56 8.42
C PRO A 70 12.17 -5.49 8.69
N MET A 71 12.76 -4.30 8.68
CA MET A 71 14.17 -4.15 9.04
C MET A 71 14.43 -4.53 10.49
N LEU A 72 13.57 -4.11 11.41
CA LEU A 72 13.65 -4.50 12.82
C LEU A 72 13.36 -5.99 13.02
N GLY A 73 12.37 -6.54 12.28
CA GLY A 73 12.04 -7.96 12.29
C GLY A 73 13.21 -8.84 11.85
N ALA A 74 13.93 -8.44 10.80
CA ALA A 74 15.13 -9.14 10.34
C ALA A 74 16.25 -9.12 11.42
N ILE A 75 16.49 -7.97 12.04
CA ILE A 75 17.48 -7.84 13.12
C ILE A 75 17.10 -8.73 14.31
N ILE A 76 15.83 -8.70 14.75
CA ILE A 76 15.36 -9.51 15.88
C ILE A 76 15.49 -11.00 15.57
N SER A 77 15.16 -11.40 14.34
CA SER A 77 15.26 -12.79 13.90
C SER A 77 16.71 -13.27 13.79
N ASP A 78 17.55 -12.51 13.10
CA ASP A 78 18.87 -12.98 12.73
C ASP A 78 19.89 -12.81 13.87
N VAL A 79 19.67 -11.83 14.77
CA VAL A 79 20.58 -11.56 15.89
C VAL A 79 20.15 -12.23 17.19
N PHE A 80 18.83 -12.24 17.50
CA PHE A 80 18.38 -12.58 18.86
C PHE A 80 17.54 -13.86 18.98
N TRP A 81 16.44 -13.99 18.21
CA TRP A 81 15.40 -15.00 18.51
C TRP A 81 15.37 -16.20 17.56
N GLY A 82 15.92 -16.05 16.37
CA GLY A 82 15.72 -16.99 15.27
C GLY A 82 14.34 -16.87 14.63
N LYS A 83 14.19 -17.38 13.41
CA LYS A 83 13.00 -17.17 12.56
C LYS A 83 11.71 -17.69 13.17
N PHE A 84 11.72 -18.90 13.73
CA PHE A 84 10.49 -19.50 14.27
C PHE A 84 9.87 -18.68 15.40
N LYS A 85 10.67 -18.27 16.41
CA LYS A 85 10.16 -17.47 17.52
C LYS A 85 9.69 -16.10 17.08
N THR A 86 10.42 -15.48 16.15
CA THR A 86 10.07 -14.18 15.59
C THR A 86 8.73 -14.26 14.86
N ILE A 87 8.56 -15.19 13.91
CA ILE A 87 7.29 -15.36 13.18
C ILE A 87 6.16 -15.63 14.18
N PHE A 88 6.34 -16.51 15.16
CA PHE A 88 5.29 -16.86 16.13
C PHE A 88 4.83 -15.66 16.96
N ILE A 89 5.79 -14.94 17.59
CA ILE A 89 5.46 -13.81 18.49
C ILE A 89 4.81 -12.67 17.68
N PHE A 90 5.38 -12.32 16.53
CA PHE A 90 4.82 -11.27 15.70
C PHE A 90 3.48 -11.65 15.04
N SER A 91 3.20 -12.93 14.80
CA SER A 91 1.89 -13.42 14.39
C SER A 91 0.82 -13.16 15.44
N LEU A 92 1.16 -13.35 16.72
CA LEU A 92 0.23 -13.04 17.84
C LEU A 92 -0.03 -11.54 17.95
N VAL A 93 1.01 -10.70 17.81
CA VAL A 93 0.87 -9.24 17.81
C VAL A 93 -0.01 -8.78 16.64
N TYR A 94 0.20 -9.37 15.47
CA TYR A 94 -0.58 -9.08 14.28
C TYR A 94 -2.04 -9.49 14.44
N ALA A 95 -2.30 -10.71 14.89
CA ALA A 95 -3.66 -11.19 15.15
C ALA A 95 -4.39 -10.31 16.17
N ALA A 96 -3.71 -9.89 17.25
CA ALA A 96 -4.27 -8.97 18.24
C ALA A 96 -4.60 -7.61 17.61
N GLY A 97 -3.74 -7.07 16.75
CA GLY A 97 -3.98 -5.83 16.01
C GLY A 97 -5.21 -5.92 15.10
N CYS A 98 -5.33 -7.01 14.33
CA CYS A 98 -6.48 -7.23 13.44
C CYS A 98 -7.79 -7.40 14.22
N LEU A 99 -7.76 -8.16 15.32
CA LEU A 99 -8.93 -8.34 16.17
C LEU A 99 -9.34 -7.02 16.83
N SER A 100 -8.37 -6.22 17.26
CA SER A 100 -8.62 -4.88 17.81
C SER A 100 -9.24 -3.94 16.77
N LEU A 101 -8.81 -3.98 15.50
CA LEU A 101 -9.46 -3.23 14.41
C LEU A 101 -10.92 -3.62 14.24
N ALA A 102 -11.22 -4.93 14.28
CA ALA A 102 -12.57 -5.43 14.11
C ALA A 102 -13.52 -5.05 15.26
N LEU A 103 -13.01 -5.04 16.50
CA LEU A 103 -13.84 -4.87 17.69
C LEU A 103 -13.82 -3.45 18.27
N LEU A 104 -12.71 -2.72 18.14
CA LEU A 104 -12.45 -1.47 18.85
C LEU A 104 -12.09 -0.31 17.91
N GLY A 105 -12.04 -0.55 16.60
CA GLY A 105 -11.54 0.40 15.61
C GLY A 105 -12.38 1.68 15.42
N ASN A 106 -13.50 1.83 16.13
CA ASN A 106 -14.44 2.95 16.02
C ASN A 106 -13.97 4.25 16.70
N THR A 107 -12.86 4.24 17.42
CA THR A 107 -12.24 5.44 17.99
C THR A 107 -10.86 5.67 17.40
N GLN A 108 -10.46 6.96 17.27
CA GLN A 108 -9.17 7.31 16.69
C GLN A 108 -8.00 6.68 17.46
N THR A 109 -8.04 6.67 18.79
CA THR A 109 -6.97 6.09 19.62
C THR A 109 -6.85 4.58 19.45
N ALA A 110 -7.98 3.87 19.45
CA ALA A 110 -8.00 2.42 19.24
C ALA A 110 -7.57 2.06 17.82
N LEU A 111 -7.98 2.84 16.82
CA LEU A 111 -7.56 2.68 15.43
C LEU A 111 -6.04 2.79 15.29
N VAL A 112 -5.42 3.85 15.85
CA VAL A 112 -3.97 4.05 15.81
C VAL A 112 -3.24 2.88 16.47
N ALA A 113 -3.65 2.49 17.67
CA ALA A 113 -3.03 1.38 18.39
C ALA A 113 -3.14 0.06 17.60
N SER A 114 -4.32 -0.21 17.03
CA SER A 114 -4.57 -1.40 16.24
C SER A 114 -3.72 -1.44 14.96
N LEU A 115 -3.67 -0.35 14.21
CA LEU A 115 -2.84 -0.24 13.00
C LEU A 115 -1.35 -0.36 13.31
N LEU A 116 -0.90 0.16 14.47
CA LEU A 116 0.48 0.02 14.91
C LEU A 116 0.81 -1.46 15.23
N PHE A 117 -0.08 -2.19 15.91
CA PHE A 117 0.11 -3.63 16.16
C PHE A 117 0.13 -4.43 14.86
N VAL A 118 -0.75 -4.12 13.90
CA VAL A 118 -0.75 -4.73 12.57
C VAL A 118 0.58 -4.44 11.85
N ALA A 119 1.05 -3.19 11.84
CA ALA A 119 2.29 -2.80 11.17
C ALA A 119 3.53 -3.48 11.79
N ILE A 120 3.62 -3.52 13.14
CA ILE A 120 4.68 -4.22 13.86
C ILE A 120 4.63 -5.72 13.56
N GLY A 121 3.44 -6.31 13.64
CA GLY A 121 3.24 -7.75 13.41
C GLY A 121 3.65 -8.18 12.01
N THR A 122 3.10 -7.55 10.97
CA THR A 122 3.46 -7.86 9.57
C THR A 122 4.93 -7.59 9.28
N GLY A 123 5.49 -6.51 9.87
CA GLY A 123 6.91 -6.19 9.74
C GLY A 123 7.83 -7.26 10.31
N GLY A 124 7.50 -7.82 11.47
CA GLY A 124 8.27 -8.92 12.06
C GLY A 124 8.20 -10.23 11.26
N ILE A 125 7.11 -10.48 10.55
CA ILE A 125 6.87 -11.72 9.80
C ILE A 125 7.49 -11.68 8.40
N LYS A 126 7.30 -10.60 7.65
CA LYS A 126 7.67 -10.49 6.23
C LYS A 126 9.09 -10.98 5.87
N PRO A 127 10.17 -10.53 6.53
CA PRO A 127 11.52 -10.95 6.17
C PRO A 127 11.80 -12.41 6.55
N CYS A 128 11.09 -12.93 7.54
CA CYS A 128 11.36 -14.23 8.13
C CYS A 128 10.70 -15.38 7.36
N VAL A 129 9.49 -15.20 6.83
CA VAL A 129 8.73 -16.30 6.21
C VAL A 129 9.37 -16.74 4.88
N SER A 130 9.72 -15.81 4.00
CA SER A 130 10.36 -16.14 2.73
C SER A 130 11.73 -16.82 2.90
N THR A 131 12.53 -16.33 3.86
CA THR A 131 13.81 -16.94 4.19
C THR A 131 13.64 -18.29 4.86
N ASN A 132 12.59 -18.50 5.65
CA ASN A 132 12.26 -19.78 6.24
C ASN A 132 11.90 -20.85 5.19
N VAL A 133 11.31 -20.46 4.04
CA VAL A 133 11.12 -21.38 2.90
C VAL A 133 12.47 -21.93 2.45
N GLY A 134 13.45 -21.07 2.22
CA GLY A 134 14.80 -21.47 1.77
C GLY A 134 15.52 -22.39 2.75
N ASP A 135 15.35 -22.15 4.05
CA ASP A 135 15.99 -22.94 5.12
C ASP A 135 15.51 -24.39 5.21
N GLN A 136 14.35 -24.72 4.60
CA GLN A 136 13.82 -26.08 4.61
C GLN A 136 14.59 -27.02 3.64
N PHE A 137 15.44 -26.46 2.76
CA PHE A 137 16.11 -27.22 1.71
C PHE A 137 17.56 -27.52 2.05
N THR A 138 17.99 -28.74 1.69
CA THR A 138 19.37 -29.22 1.77
C THR A 138 19.92 -29.46 0.36
N ALA A 139 21.22 -29.72 0.22
CA ALA A 139 21.84 -30.04 -1.08
C ALA A 139 21.12 -31.16 -1.86
N LYS A 140 20.48 -32.12 -1.15
CA LYS A 140 19.81 -33.28 -1.77
C LYS A 140 18.44 -32.98 -2.36
N ASN A 141 17.73 -31.93 -1.90
CA ASN A 141 16.41 -31.54 -2.40
C ASN A 141 16.36 -30.11 -2.94
N GLN A 142 17.52 -29.49 -3.15
CA GLN A 142 17.63 -28.10 -3.62
C GLN A 142 16.97 -27.88 -4.98
N HIS A 143 16.90 -28.90 -5.83
CA HIS A 143 16.21 -28.84 -7.13
C HIS A 143 14.68 -28.58 -6.99
N LEU A 144 14.09 -28.79 -5.82
CA LEU A 144 12.68 -28.52 -5.55
C LEU A 144 12.43 -27.10 -5.00
N ILE A 145 13.47 -26.32 -4.72
CA ILE A 145 13.34 -25.00 -4.11
C ILE A 145 12.55 -24.04 -5.00
N GLU A 146 12.79 -24.09 -6.31
CA GLU A 146 12.07 -23.27 -7.29
C GLU A 146 10.57 -23.55 -7.25
N LYS A 147 10.18 -24.83 -7.20
CA LYS A 147 8.78 -25.24 -7.09
C LYS A 147 8.12 -24.77 -5.78
N ALA A 148 8.86 -24.79 -4.68
CA ALA A 148 8.36 -24.26 -3.39
C ALA A 148 8.13 -22.76 -3.47
N PHE A 149 9.04 -21.99 -4.08
CA PHE A 149 8.84 -20.55 -4.29
C PHE A 149 7.70 -20.24 -5.27
N GLN A 150 7.47 -21.09 -6.28
CA GLN A 150 6.29 -20.96 -7.15
C GLN A 150 4.99 -21.12 -6.36
N TRP A 151 4.90 -22.11 -5.45
CA TRP A 151 3.73 -22.26 -4.56
C TRP A 151 3.58 -21.09 -3.58
N PHE A 152 4.71 -20.60 -3.05
CA PHE A 152 4.74 -19.46 -2.15
C PHE A 152 4.22 -18.18 -2.87
N TYR A 153 4.70 -17.92 -4.08
CA TYR A 153 4.25 -16.81 -4.90
C TYR A 153 2.78 -16.93 -5.31
N PHE A 154 2.33 -18.14 -5.64
CA PHE A 154 0.90 -18.40 -5.88
C PHE A 154 0.07 -18.08 -4.65
N ALA A 155 0.50 -18.50 -3.46
CA ALA A 155 -0.20 -18.22 -2.20
C ALA A 155 -0.32 -16.70 -1.92
N ILE A 156 0.74 -15.93 -2.17
CA ILE A 156 0.71 -14.47 -2.07
C ILE A 156 -0.38 -13.88 -2.97
N ASN A 157 -0.38 -14.24 -4.24
CA ASN A 157 -1.30 -13.65 -5.21
C ASN A 157 -2.74 -14.13 -5.00
N ALA A 158 -2.96 -15.39 -4.64
CA ALA A 158 -4.28 -15.91 -4.34
C ALA A 158 -4.87 -15.27 -3.09
N GLY A 159 -4.09 -15.20 -1.99
CA GLY A 159 -4.52 -14.55 -0.75
C GLY A 159 -4.86 -13.08 -0.95
N SER A 160 -3.99 -12.33 -1.61
CA SER A 160 -4.21 -10.92 -1.91
C SER A 160 -5.42 -10.68 -2.81
N SER A 161 -5.56 -11.41 -3.92
CA SER A 161 -6.66 -11.21 -4.86
C SER A 161 -8.02 -11.51 -4.23
N ILE A 162 -8.11 -12.62 -3.46
CA ILE A 162 -9.35 -12.98 -2.78
C ILE A 162 -9.73 -11.94 -1.74
N SER A 163 -8.77 -11.45 -0.95
CA SER A 163 -9.05 -10.46 0.09
C SER A 163 -9.41 -9.09 -0.48
N ILE A 164 -8.71 -8.61 -1.52
CA ILE A 164 -9.02 -7.36 -2.22
C ILE A 164 -10.42 -7.42 -2.85
N TYR A 165 -10.85 -8.59 -3.28
CA TYR A 165 -12.21 -8.78 -3.79
C TYR A 165 -13.25 -8.81 -2.67
N LEU A 166 -13.02 -9.57 -1.60
CA LEU A 166 -14.02 -9.87 -0.56
C LEU A 166 -14.16 -8.75 0.48
N CYS A 167 -13.05 -8.19 1.00
CA CYS A 167 -13.13 -7.22 2.10
C CYS A 167 -13.90 -5.93 1.74
N PRO A 168 -13.78 -5.35 0.53
CA PRO A 168 -14.62 -4.23 0.13
C PRO A 168 -16.11 -4.57 0.05
N ILE A 169 -16.48 -5.81 -0.30
CA ILE A 169 -17.88 -6.27 -0.27
C ILE A 169 -18.42 -6.25 1.16
N LEU A 170 -17.62 -6.77 2.11
CA LEU A 170 -18.03 -6.81 3.52
C LEU A 170 -18.13 -5.40 4.14
N LEU A 171 -17.28 -4.47 3.71
CA LEU A 171 -17.34 -3.08 4.18
C LEU A 171 -18.54 -2.32 3.60
N SER A 172 -18.87 -2.57 2.33
CA SER A 172 -19.91 -1.81 1.61
C SER A 172 -21.31 -2.15 2.09
N PRO A 173 -22.21 -1.14 2.16
CA PRO A 173 -23.63 -1.36 2.46
C PRO A 173 -24.27 -2.37 1.48
N MET A 174 -25.19 -3.20 1.96
CA MET A 174 -25.87 -4.21 1.13
C MET A 174 -26.53 -3.61 -0.12
N LYS A 175 -27.04 -2.37 -0.01
CA LYS A 175 -27.72 -1.65 -1.11
C LYS A 175 -26.79 -1.37 -2.29
N GLU A 176 -25.48 -1.16 -2.03
CA GLU A 176 -24.48 -0.79 -3.03
C GLU A 176 -23.79 -2.01 -3.64
N ARG A 177 -24.06 -3.21 -3.13
CA ARG A 177 -23.41 -4.42 -3.59
C ARG A 177 -23.95 -4.87 -4.95
N PRO A 178 -23.05 -5.19 -5.89
CA PRO A 178 -23.44 -5.38 -7.30
C PRO A 178 -24.25 -6.65 -7.58
N ASN A 179 -24.10 -7.70 -6.76
CA ASN A 179 -24.66 -9.01 -7.04
C ASN A 179 -25.54 -9.52 -5.89
N ASP A 180 -26.60 -10.25 -6.19
CA ASP A 180 -27.54 -10.76 -5.19
C ASP A 180 -26.90 -11.67 -4.14
N TRP A 181 -25.95 -12.53 -4.55
CA TRP A 181 -25.23 -13.39 -3.61
C TRP A 181 -24.35 -12.57 -2.64
N THR A 182 -23.81 -11.42 -3.07
CA THR A 182 -23.02 -10.54 -2.20
C THR A 182 -23.90 -9.82 -1.17
N ARG A 183 -25.19 -9.60 -1.49
CA ARG A 183 -26.16 -8.99 -0.57
C ARG A 183 -26.56 -9.91 0.58
N SER A 184 -26.35 -11.23 0.45
CA SER A 184 -26.57 -12.18 1.55
C SER A 184 -25.44 -12.22 2.57
N LEU A 185 -24.27 -11.64 2.26
CA LEU A 185 -23.13 -11.59 3.17
C LEU A 185 -23.33 -10.47 4.22
N PRO A 186 -22.79 -10.65 5.44
CA PRO A 186 -22.85 -9.61 6.47
C PRO A 186 -22.18 -8.32 6.02
N GLU A 187 -22.56 -7.19 6.59
CA GLU A 187 -21.98 -5.87 6.30
C GLU A 187 -21.42 -5.21 7.55
N GLY A 188 -20.41 -4.37 7.35
CA GLY A 188 -19.87 -3.50 8.37
C GLY A 188 -18.37 -3.70 8.61
N PRO A 189 -17.74 -2.73 9.29
CA PRO A 189 -16.33 -2.78 9.60
C PRO A 189 -15.93 -4.01 10.41
N GLU A 190 -16.80 -4.46 11.32
CA GLU A 190 -16.60 -5.65 12.16
C GLU A 190 -16.37 -6.92 11.34
N TRP A 191 -17.07 -7.07 10.22
CA TRP A 191 -16.89 -8.19 9.31
C TRP A 191 -15.74 -7.98 8.34
N ALA A 192 -15.59 -6.75 7.83
CA ALA A 192 -14.55 -6.41 6.87
C ALA A 192 -13.14 -6.53 7.46
N PHE A 193 -12.95 -6.18 8.75
CA PHE A 193 -11.70 -6.40 9.49
C PHE A 193 -11.68 -7.74 10.23
N GLY A 194 -12.83 -8.29 10.59
CA GLY A 194 -12.95 -9.58 11.26
C GLY A 194 -12.48 -10.75 10.41
N MET A 195 -12.75 -10.71 9.10
CA MET A 195 -12.28 -11.74 8.17
C MET A 195 -10.74 -11.80 8.10
N PRO A 196 -10.02 -10.69 7.87
CA PRO A 196 -8.56 -10.63 8.04
C PRO A 196 -8.08 -11.12 9.41
N ALA A 197 -8.74 -10.77 10.50
CA ALA A 197 -8.39 -11.23 11.84
C ALA A 197 -8.50 -12.76 11.97
N ALA A 198 -9.59 -13.34 11.46
CA ALA A 198 -9.77 -14.80 11.45
C ALA A 198 -8.70 -15.50 10.60
N MET A 199 -8.34 -14.94 9.46
CA MET A 199 -7.28 -15.48 8.60
C MET A 199 -5.91 -15.39 9.27
N MET A 200 -5.60 -14.32 10.01
CA MET A 200 -4.33 -14.21 10.74
C MET A 200 -4.26 -15.19 11.93
N MET A 201 -5.37 -15.43 12.62
CA MET A 201 -5.44 -16.49 13.63
C MET A 201 -5.22 -17.87 13.01
N LEU A 202 -5.85 -18.16 11.87
CA LEU A 202 -5.63 -19.38 11.11
C LEU A 202 -4.16 -19.54 10.69
N ALA A 203 -3.54 -18.48 10.16
CA ALA A 203 -2.12 -18.47 9.82
C ALA A 203 -1.25 -18.87 11.01
N THR A 204 -1.51 -18.28 12.17
CA THR A 204 -0.77 -18.56 13.40
C THR A 204 -0.95 -20.01 13.86
N ILE A 205 -2.18 -20.53 13.83
CA ILE A 205 -2.50 -21.93 14.19
C ILE A 205 -1.78 -22.91 13.26
N VAL A 206 -1.86 -22.67 11.94
CA VAL A 206 -1.20 -23.52 10.93
C VAL A 206 0.30 -23.49 11.11
N PHE A 207 0.89 -22.31 11.35
CA PHE A 207 2.33 -22.19 11.59
C PHE A 207 2.78 -22.98 12.82
N ILE A 208 2.04 -22.92 13.94
CA ILE A 208 2.33 -23.70 15.15
C ILE A 208 2.18 -25.20 14.90
N ALA A 209 1.13 -25.62 14.16
CA ALA A 209 0.92 -27.03 13.84
C ALA A 209 2.10 -27.63 13.05
N GLY A 210 2.74 -26.81 12.18
CA GLY A 210 3.92 -27.18 11.42
C GLY A 210 5.23 -27.25 12.22
N ARG A 211 5.26 -26.81 13.48
CA ARG A 211 6.50 -26.59 14.28
C ARG A 211 7.50 -27.75 14.31
N ARG A 212 7.01 -28.99 14.26
CA ARG A 212 7.85 -30.21 14.28
C ARG A 212 8.45 -30.55 12.91
N ASN A 213 7.99 -29.89 11.86
CA ASN A 213 8.41 -30.14 10.48
C ASN A 213 9.37 -29.08 9.93
N TYR A 214 9.67 -28.04 10.72
CA TYR A 214 10.57 -26.96 10.30
C TYR A 214 12.02 -27.27 10.64
N ALA A 215 12.92 -26.90 9.74
CA ALA A 215 14.33 -26.74 10.06
C ALA A 215 14.50 -25.47 10.90
N HIS A 216 15.10 -25.60 12.08
CA HIS A 216 15.35 -24.49 12.98
C HIS A 216 16.78 -23.99 12.81
N VAL A 217 16.95 -22.84 12.17
CA VAL A 217 18.26 -22.19 12.02
C VAL A 217 18.46 -21.24 13.21
N PRO A 218 19.57 -21.40 13.99
CA PRO A 218 19.85 -20.50 15.11
C PRO A 218 20.23 -19.09 14.62
N PRO A 219 20.05 -18.06 15.46
CA PRO A 219 20.44 -16.71 15.11
C PRO A 219 21.97 -16.59 14.92
N ALA A 220 22.37 -15.77 13.94
CA ALA A 220 23.80 -15.54 13.62
C ALA A 220 24.52 -14.67 14.69
N GLY A 221 23.77 -13.97 15.53
CA GLY A 221 24.31 -13.14 16.60
C GLY A 221 24.99 -11.85 16.11
N ARG A 222 25.93 -11.32 16.91
CA ARG A 222 26.62 -10.04 16.65
C ARG A 222 27.42 -10.01 15.35
N LYS A 223 27.91 -11.15 14.88
CA LYS A 223 28.70 -11.22 13.62
C LYS A 223 28.00 -10.59 12.43
N TRP A 224 26.68 -10.69 12.38
CA TRP A 224 25.86 -10.08 11.33
C TRP A 224 25.94 -8.53 11.35
N LEU A 225 25.95 -7.92 12.55
CA LEU A 225 26.12 -6.46 12.70
C LEU A 225 27.52 -6.01 12.31
N ASP A 226 28.56 -6.76 12.71
CA ASP A 226 29.95 -6.44 12.41
C ASP A 226 30.19 -6.40 10.89
N GLU A 227 29.54 -7.26 10.12
CA GLU A 227 29.63 -7.30 8.67
C GLU A 227 28.94 -6.06 8.01
N ILE A 228 27.77 -5.64 8.51
CA ILE A 228 27.07 -4.45 8.02
C ILE A 228 27.90 -3.19 8.23
N PHE A 229 28.52 -3.05 9.39
CA PHE A 229 29.34 -1.89 9.74
C PHE A 229 30.80 -2.00 9.29
N SER A 230 31.15 -3.05 8.54
CA SER A 230 32.46 -3.13 7.86
C SER A 230 32.60 -2.00 6.82
N LYS A 231 33.83 -1.65 6.47
CA LYS A 231 34.11 -0.63 5.43
C LYS A 231 33.45 -0.98 4.09
N GLU A 232 33.46 -2.27 3.74
CA GLU A 232 32.82 -2.79 2.51
C GLU A 232 31.31 -2.72 2.58
N GLY A 233 30.71 -3.10 3.73
CA GLY A 233 29.28 -3.01 3.96
C GLY A 233 28.76 -1.57 3.87
N VAL A 234 29.43 -0.63 4.54
CA VAL A 234 29.05 0.81 4.50
C VAL A 234 29.20 1.39 3.09
N ALA A 235 30.26 1.04 2.35
CA ALA A 235 30.44 1.51 0.99
C ALA A 235 29.35 0.98 0.04
N LEU A 236 28.96 -0.30 0.17
CA LEU A 236 27.85 -0.89 -0.58
C LEU A 236 26.53 -0.18 -0.26
N ILE A 237 26.21 -0.02 1.03
CA ILE A 237 25.00 0.68 1.48
C ILE A 237 24.94 2.08 0.88
N GLY A 238 26.02 2.83 0.93
CA GLY A 238 26.10 4.18 0.38
C GLY A 238 25.78 4.25 -1.13
N ARG A 239 26.20 3.25 -1.91
CA ARG A 239 25.88 3.16 -3.34
C ARG A 239 24.42 2.79 -3.58
N LEU A 240 23.87 1.85 -2.83
CA LEU A 240 22.49 1.41 -2.97
C LEU A 240 21.47 2.44 -2.49
N VAL A 241 21.79 3.21 -1.45
CA VAL A 241 20.91 4.26 -0.89
C VAL A 241 20.51 5.28 -1.96
N VAL A 242 21.41 5.65 -2.86
CA VAL A 242 21.07 6.58 -3.94
C VAL A 242 20.05 5.97 -4.91
N ILE A 243 20.22 4.69 -5.27
CA ILE A 243 19.25 3.99 -6.13
C ILE A 243 17.92 3.87 -5.40
N TYR A 244 17.95 3.52 -4.11
CA TYR A 244 16.74 3.38 -3.29
C TYR A 244 16.00 4.69 -3.07
N PHE A 245 16.66 5.84 -3.15
CA PHE A 245 15.99 7.12 -3.18
C PHE A 245 15.04 7.23 -4.39
N PHE A 246 15.50 6.87 -5.59
CA PHE A 246 14.65 6.88 -6.79
C PHE A 246 13.58 5.77 -6.76
N VAL A 247 13.90 4.61 -6.18
CA VAL A 247 12.91 3.54 -5.93
C VAL A 247 11.87 3.99 -4.92
N ALA A 248 12.23 4.77 -3.91
CA ALA A 248 11.27 5.38 -2.98
C ALA A 248 10.34 6.38 -3.69
N MET A 249 10.86 7.18 -4.63
CA MET A 249 10.02 8.04 -5.48
C MET A 249 9.06 7.22 -6.36
N PHE A 250 9.50 6.07 -6.88
CA PHE A 250 8.61 5.13 -7.59
C PHE A 250 7.49 4.63 -6.66
N TRP A 251 7.81 4.15 -5.45
CA TRP A 251 6.82 3.68 -4.49
C TRP A 251 5.86 4.79 -4.04
N MET A 252 6.34 6.03 -3.96
CA MET A 252 5.50 7.20 -3.66
C MET A 252 4.36 7.37 -4.69
N LEU A 253 4.56 7.04 -5.96
CA LEU A 253 3.50 7.06 -6.96
C LEU A 253 2.70 5.75 -6.95
N TRP A 254 3.38 4.60 -6.93
CA TRP A 254 2.75 3.29 -7.02
C TRP A 254 1.75 3.04 -5.88
N ASP A 255 2.12 3.36 -4.64
CA ASP A 255 1.28 3.11 -3.47
C ASP A 255 0.00 3.96 -3.43
N GLN A 256 -0.10 5.03 -4.21
CA GLN A 256 -1.33 5.79 -4.37
C GLN A 256 -2.42 5.01 -5.13
N SER A 257 -2.05 4.05 -5.98
CA SER A 257 -2.98 3.15 -6.65
C SER A 257 -3.50 2.04 -5.74
N ASN A 258 -2.74 1.69 -4.70
CA ASN A 258 -2.96 0.49 -3.90
C ASN A 258 -3.76 0.83 -2.61
N GLY A 259 -5.07 0.99 -2.74
CA GLY A 259 -5.96 1.29 -1.62
C GLY A 259 -5.88 2.74 -1.11
N ASN A 260 -5.41 3.70 -1.91
CA ASN A 260 -5.19 5.09 -1.51
C ASN A 260 -5.95 6.06 -2.45
N THR A 261 -5.32 7.11 -2.96
CA THR A 261 -5.95 8.21 -3.71
C THR A 261 -6.69 7.77 -4.96
N TRP A 262 -6.22 6.72 -5.68
CA TRP A 262 -6.96 6.17 -6.81
C TRP A 262 -8.26 5.49 -6.37
N THR A 263 -8.29 4.88 -5.20
CA THR A 263 -9.52 4.32 -4.62
C THR A 263 -10.52 5.42 -4.25
N LEU A 264 -10.03 6.55 -3.70
CA LEU A 264 -10.87 7.72 -3.43
C LEU A 264 -11.44 8.33 -4.73
N GLN A 265 -10.65 8.40 -5.81
CA GLN A 265 -11.15 8.83 -7.11
C GLN A 265 -12.26 7.90 -7.62
N ALA A 266 -12.08 6.59 -7.47
CA ALA A 266 -13.07 5.60 -7.87
C ALA A 266 -14.37 5.62 -7.05
N GLN A 267 -14.36 6.25 -5.86
CA GLN A 267 -15.55 6.41 -5.03
C GLN A 267 -16.56 7.38 -5.64
N SER A 268 -16.14 8.29 -6.52
CA SER A 268 -17.04 9.24 -7.19
C SER A 268 -18.21 8.55 -7.89
N SER A 269 -19.42 9.09 -7.74
CA SER A 269 -20.60 8.64 -8.49
C SER A 269 -20.51 8.90 -9.99
N LEU A 270 -19.64 9.82 -10.40
CA LEU A 270 -19.34 10.09 -11.83
C LEU A 270 -18.33 9.10 -12.41
N MET A 271 -17.81 8.16 -11.61
CA MET A 271 -17.09 7.01 -12.16
C MET A 271 -18.07 5.86 -12.40
N ASP A 272 -18.32 5.57 -13.68
CA ASP A 272 -19.09 4.40 -14.06
C ASP A 272 -18.26 3.12 -13.82
N LYS A 273 -18.71 2.35 -12.84
CA LYS A 273 -18.06 1.13 -12.36
C LYS A 273 -18.60 -0.16 -13.00
N HIS A 274 -19.47 -0.04 -14.00
CA HIS A 274 -19.94 -1.16 -14.79
C HIS A 274 -18.87 -1.58 -15.80
N LEU A 275 -18.20 -2.71 -15.53
CA LEU A 275 -17.15 -3.22 -16.41
C LEU A 275 -17.72 -4.08 -17.55
N PHE A 276 -18.72 -4.90 -17.23
CA PHE A 276 -19.40 -5.79 -18.16
C PHE A 276 -20.89 -5.84 -17.82
N PRO A 277 -21.76 -6.28 -18.75
CA PRO A 277 -23.17 -6.48 -18.46
C PRO A 277 -23.36 -7.36 -17.22
N GLY A 278 -24.04 -6.85 -16.19
CA GLY A 278 -24.29 -7.56 -14.94
C GLY A 278 -23.12 -7.57 -13.94
N TYR A 279 -22.01 -6.90 -14.21
CA TYR A 279 -20.89 -6.83 -13.27
C TYR A 279 -20.45 -5.38 -13.00
N THR A 280 -20.57 -4.98 -11.74
CA THR A 280 -20.12 -3.68 -11.22
C THR A 280 -19.00 -3.89 -10.23
N ILE A 281 -17.88 -3.18 -10.38
CA ILE A 281 -16.73 -3.26 -9.47
C ILE A 281 -16.85 -2.20 -8.37
N LEU A 282 -16.48 -2.56 -7.13
CA LEU A 282 -16.41 -1.60 -6.03
C LEU A 282 -15.07 -0.83 -6.07
N PRO A 283 -15.02 0.41 -5.55
CA PRO A 283 -13.81 1.23 -5.57
C PRO A 283 -12.57 0.53 -5.01
N GLY A 284 -12.68 -0.15 -3.86
CA GLY A 284 -11.58 -0.88 -3.24
C GLY A 284 -11.13 -2.14 -3.99
N GLN A 285 -11.94 -2.64 -4.92
CA GLN A 285 -11.63 -3.84 -5.72
C GLN A 285 -10.78 -3.55 -6.95
N ILE A 286 -10.81 -2.32 -7.50
CA ILE A 286 -10.17 -2.01 -8.80
C ILE A 286 -8.68 -2.38 -8.78
N GLN A 287 -8.00 -2.20 -7.67
CA GLN A 287 -6.58 -2.52 -7.52
C GLN A 287 -6.24 -4.01 -7.74
N VAL A 288 -7.23 -4.93 -7.72
CA VAL A 288 -6.99 -6.37 -7.98
C VAL A 288 -6.41 -6.61 -9.37
N VAL A 289 -6.72 -5.73 -10.33
CA VAL A 289 -6.24 -5.84 -11.71
C VAL A 289 -4.70 -5.76 -11.81
N ASN A 290 -4.04 -5.05 -10.88
CA ASN A 290 -2.58 -4.99 -10.86
C ASN A 290 -1.98 -6.39 -10.67
N GLY A 291 -2.45 -7.18 -9.70
CA GLY A 291 -1.98 -8.55 -9.48
C GLY A 291 -2.21 -9.48 -10.69
N LEU A 292 -3.33 -9.32 -11.39
CA LEU A 292 -3.62 -10.07 -12.61
C LEU A 292 -2.71 -9.63 -13.77
N PHE A 293 -2.51 -8.33 -13.93
CA PHE A 293 -1.67 -7.79 -15.00
C PHE A 293 -0.20 -8.15 -14.82
N ILE A 294 0.34 -8.14 -13.59
CA ILE A 294 1.75 -8.50 -13.38
C ILE A 294 2.03 -9.93 -13.85
N LEU A 295 1.12 -10.87 -13.54
CA LEU A 295 1.24 -12.26 -13.98
C LEU A 295 1.20 -12.39 -15.50
N ALA A 296 0.31 -11.67 -16.18
CA ALA A 296 0.17 -11.69 -17.62
C ALA A 296 1.32 -10.95 -18.34
N MET A 297 1.81 -9.85 -17.77
CA MET A 297 2.78 -8.98 -18.41
C MET A 297 4.23 -9.45 -18.25
N ILE A 298 4.59 -10.18 -17.20
CA ILE A 298 5.96 -10.73 -17.04
C ILE A 298 6.41 -11.50 -18.30
N PRO A 299 5.68 -12.51 -18.82
CA PRO A 299 6.09 -13.19 -20.03
C PRO A 299 6.08 -12.27 -21.27
N ILE A 300 5.15 -11.32 -21.37
CA ILE A 300 5.11 -10.36 -22.48
C ILE A 300 6.38 -9.49 -22.48
N PHE A 301 6.83 -9.04 -21.30
CA PHE A 301 8.07 -8.28 -21.17
C PHE A 301 9.28 -9.14 -21.52
N GLN A 302 9.34 -10.36 -20.99
CA GLN A 302 10.51 -11.22 -21.15
C GLN A 302 10.70 -11.70 -22.58
N TYR A 303 9.63 -12.11 -23.26
CA TYR A 303 9.70 -12.68 -24.60
C TYR A 303 9.39 -11.70 -25.73
N GLY A 304 8.79 -10.55 -25.43
CA GLY A 304 8.38 -9.53 -26.41
C GLY A 304 9.10 -8.21 -26.23
N ILE A 305 8.84 -7.49 -25.11
CA ILE A 305 9.25 -6.11 -24.94
C ILE A 305 10.77 -5.99 -24.77
N TYR A 306 11.41 -6.79 -23.91
CA TYR A 306 12.86 -6.71 -23.73
C TYR A 306 13.64 -7.09 -24.99
N PRO A 307 13.31 -8.14 -25.74
CA PRO A 307 13.95 -8.42 -27.03
C PRO A 307 13.72 -7.29 -28.07
N LEU A 308 12.53 -6.66 -28.06
CA LEU A 308 12.27 -5.53 -28.94
C LEU A 308 13.14 -4.31 -28.56
N MET A 309 13.23 -3.97 -27.27
CA MET A 309 14.09 -2.88 -26.75
C MET A 309 15.57 -3.13 -27.08
N ALA A 310 16.02 -4.40 -26.99
CA ALA A 310 17.40 -4.79 -27.27
C ALA A 310 17.82 -4.52 -28.71
N LYS A 311 16.88 -4.38 -29.67
CA LYS A 311 17.20 -3.98 -31.04
C LYS A 311 17.61 -2.52 -31.17
N PHE A 312 17.24 -1.67 -30.21
CA PHE A 312 17.49 -0.22 -30.25
C PHE A 312 18.60 0.20 -29.31
N PHE A 313 18.75 -0.47 -28.15
CA PHE A 313 19.76 -0.15 -27.14
C PHE A 313 20.00 -1.32 -26.18
N ALA A 314 21.14 -1.32 -25.50
CA ALA A 314 21.45 -2.33 -24.48
C ALA A 314 20.47 -2.23 -23.31
N VAL A 315 19.78 -3.31 -22.97
CA VAL A 315 18.75 -3.40 -21.93
C VAL A 315 19.41 -3.68 -20.59
N THR A 316 20.06 -2.68 -20.00
CA THR A 316 20.69 -2.77 -18.67
C THR A 316 19.69 -2.54 -17.54
N PRO A 317 19.95 -3.05 -16.31
CA PRO A 317 19.07 -2.81 -15.16
C PRO A 317 18.79 -1.33 -14.90
N LEU A 318 19.82 -0.48 -14.94
CA LEU A 318 19.65 0.95 -14.71
C LEU A 318 18.81 1.63 -15.80
N ARG A 319 18.93 1.22 -17.07
CA ARG A 319 18.06 1.74 -18.15
C ARG A 319 16.62 1.29 -18.00
N LYS A 320 16.37 0.04 -17.57
CA LYS A 320 15.01 -0.44 -17.27
C LYS A 320 14.37 0.41 -16.18
N ILE A 321 15.08 0.65 -15.07
CA ILE A 321 14.59 1.48 -13.97
C ILE A 321 14.28 2.90 -14.48
N GLY A 322 15.20 3.53 -15.23
CA GLY A 322 14.97 4.87 -15.77
C GLY A 322 13.72 4.95 -16.65
N ILE A 323 13.52 4.03 -17.58
CA ILE A 323 12.31 3.96 -18.42
C ILE A 323 11.08 3.76 -17.55
N GLY A 324 11.15 2.88 -16.54
CA GLY A 324 10.05 2.63 -15.62
C GLY A 324 9.61 3.86 -14.83
N LEU A 325 10.55 4.74 -14.40
CA LEU A 325 10.21 6.00 -13.72
C LEU A 325 9.37 6.92 -14.60
N PHE A 326 9.68 7.07 -15.88
CA PHE A 326 8.85 7.83 -16.80
C PHE A 326 7.54 7.12 -17.13
N THR A 327 7.54 5.78 -17.17
CA THR A 327 6.33 4.99 -17.40
C THR A 327 5.33 5.18 -16.26
N ILE A 328 5.76 5.13 -14.98
CA ILE A 328 4.84 5.39 -13.86
C ILE A 328 4.34 6.83 -13.88
N ALA A 329 5.19 7.80 -14.20
CA ALA A 329 4.75 9.17 -14.35
C ALA A 329 3.59 9.28 -15.34
N SER A 330 3.69 8.62 -16.51
CA SER A 330 2.65 8.67 -17.54
C SER A 330 1.29 8.10 -17.09
N SER A 331 1.26 7.14 -16.14
CA SER A 331 0.00 6.64 -15.58
C SER A 331 -0.76 7.74 -14.82
N PHE A 332 -0.05 8.66 -14.19
CA PHE A 332 -0.64 9.80 -13.48
C PHE A 332 -1.27 10.84 -14.41
N LEU A 333 -0.84 10.94 -15.68
CA LEU A 333 -1.55 11.77 -16.68
C LEU A 333 -2.94 11.23 -16.98
N ILE A 334 -3.09 9.90 -17.07
CA ILE A 334 -4.39 9.27 -17.28
C ILE A 334 -5.30 9.55 -16.10
N VAL A 335 -4.79 9.38 -14.87
CA VAL A 335 -5.56 9.61 -13.64
C VAL A 335 -5.91 11.09 -13.47
N ALA A 336 -4.99 12.00 -13.80
CA ALA A 336 -5.26 13.44 -13.82
C ALA A 336 -6.37 13.80 -14.82
N TRP A 337 -6.36 13.18 -16.00
CA TRP A 337 -7.41 13.37 -16.99
C TRP A 337 -8.77 12.85 -16.49
N ILE A 338 -8.81 11.68 -15.85
CA ILE A 338 -10.03 11.16 -15.21
C ILE A 338 -10.57 12.16 -14.20
N ASP A 339 -9.70 12.65 -13.31
CA ASP A 339 -10.09 13.57 -12.23
C ASP A 339 -10.63 14.90 -12.79
N ARG A 340 -9.99 15.43 -13.84
CA ARG A 340 -10.45 16.61 -14.56
C ARG A 340 -11.87 16.42 -15.12
N ARG A 341 -12.13 15.28 -15.78
CA ARG A 341 -13.46 14.98 -16.35
C ARG A 341 -14.53 14.86 -15.25
N ILE A 342 -14.18 14.22 -14.11
CA ILE A 342 -15.07 14.13 -12.95
C ILE A 342 -15.36 15.52 -12.36
N GLN A 343 -14.35 16.39 -12.27
CA GLN A 343 -14.51 17.76 -11.77
C GLN A 343 -15.41 18.60 -12.72
N GLU A 344 -15.26 18.43 -14.01
CA GLU A 344 -16.11 19.04 -15.04
C GLU A 344 -17.57 18.50 -15.03
N GLY A 345 -17.86 17.47 -14.21
CA GLY A 345 -19.20 16.87 -14.10
C GLY A 345 -19.51 15.77 -15.11
N HIS A 346 -18.52 15.28 -15.84
CA HIS A 346 -18.70 14.22 -16.83
C HIS A 346 -18.58 12.82 -16.20
N VAL A 347 -19.42 11.90 -16.65
CA VAL A 347 -19.29 10.48 -16.31
C VAL A 347 -18.09 9.87 -17.03
N VAL A 348 -17.25 9.16 -16.29
CA VAL A 348 -16.03 8.51 -16.78
C VAL A 348 -16.07 7.03 -16.45
N SER A 349 -15.83 6.16 -17.43
CA SER A 349 -15.78 4.72 -17.19
C SER A 349 -14.53 4.33 -16.39
N ALA A 350 -14.68 3.39 -15.44
CA ALA A 350 -13.59 2.80 -14.67
C ALA A 350 -12.54 2.08 -15.56
N TRP A 351 -12.88 1.75 -16.81
CA TRP A 351 -11.92 1.22 -17.78
C TRP A 351 -10.71 2.14 -17.99
N TRP A 352 -10.88 3.46 -17.91
CA TRP A 352 -9.75 4.38 -17.99
C TRP A 352 -8.78 4.23 -16.83
N GLN A 353 -9.30 3.97 -15.63
CA GLN A 353 -8.44 3.68 -14.48
C GLN A 353 -7.75 2.32 -14.64
N ILE A 354 -8.43 1.31 -15.22
CA ILE A 354 -7.82 0.01 -15.55
C ILE A 354 -6.68 0.21 -16.58
N ILE A 355 -6.83 1.08 -17.57
CA ILE A 355 -5.74 1.43 -18.51
C ILE A 355 -4.57 2.08 -17.74
N ALA A 356 -4.84 2.94 -16.77
CA ALA A 356 -3.79 3.51 -15.93
C ALA A 356 -3.05 2.41 -15.14
N TYR A 357 -3.76 1.37 -14.66
CA TYR A 357 -3.13 0.20 -14.03
C TYR A 357 -2.28 -0.63 -14.99
N VAL A 358 -2.63 -0.74 -16.27
CA VAL A 358 -1.76 -1.39 -17.27
C VAL A 358 -0.41 -0.67 -17.36
N VAL A 359 -0.42 0.64 -17.45
CA VAL A 359 0.80 1.46 -17.52
C VAL A 359 1.59 1.38 -16.20
N LEU A 360 0.89 1.46 -15.07
CA LEU A 360 1.49 1.34 -13.73
C LEU A 360 2.16 -0.03 -13.55
N THR A 361 1.50 -1.13 -13.92
CA THR A 361 2.05 -2.48 -13.81
C THR A 361 3.25 -2.69 -14.75
N ALA A 362 3.22 -2.12 -15.96
CA ALA A 362 4.38 -2.12 -16.84
C ALA A 362 5.58 -1.43 -16.19
N SER A 363 5.37 -0.31 -15.52
CA SER A 363 6.43 0.38 -14.78
C SER A 363 6.93 -0.43 -13.59
N GLU A 364 6.06 -1.16 -12.91
CA GLU A 364 6.41 -2.03 -11.79
C GLU A 364 7.38 -3.13 -12.20
N ILE A 365 7.15 -3.77 -13.35
CA ILE A 365 8.07 -4.77 -13.91
C ILE A 365 9.44 -4.15 -14.22
N LEU A 366 9.44 -2.94 -14.78
CA LEU A 366 10.67 -2.23 -15.14
C LEU A 366 11.46 -1.73 -13.92
N VAL A 367 10.80 -1.29 -12.85
CA VAL A 367 11.46 -0.72 -11.66
C VAL A 367 11.58 -1.74 -10.54
N SER A 368 10.47 -2.24 -10.01
CA SER A 368 10.46 -3.02 -8.77
C SER A 368 11.23 -4.33 -8.91
N ILE A 369 10.87 -5.14 -9.92
CA ILE A 369 11.53 -6.44 -10.16
C ILE A 369 12.99 -6.23 -10.50
N THR A 370 13.29 -5.25 -11.35
CA THR A 370 14.68 -4.97 -11.78
C THR A 370 15.53 -4.44 -10.63
N ALA A 371 15.01 -3.50 -9.81
CA ALA A 371 15.75 -2.95 -8.68
C ALA A 371 16.00 -4.01 -7.60
N LEU A 372 15.05 -4.91 -7.38
CA LEU A 372 15.19 -6.04 -6.46
C LEU A 372 16.31 -6.99 -6.93
N GLU A 373 16.26 -7.40 -8.21
CA GLU A 373 17.28 -8.26 -8.84
C GLU A 373 18.65 -7.60 -8.81
N PHE A 374 18.74 -6.33 -9.20
CA PHE A 374 19.95 -5.53 -9.17
C PHE A 374 20.56 -5.49 -7.76
N SER A 375 19.74 -5.16 -6.76
CA SER A 375 20.18 -5.09 -5.36
C SER A 375 20.74 -6.42 -4.86
N TYR A 376 20.07 -7.51 -5.22
CA TYR A 376 20.51 -8.85 -4.85
C TYR A 376 21.84 -9.24 -5.49
N LYS A 377 22.09 -8.83 -6.76
CA LYS A 377 23.35 -9.09 -7.49
C LYS A 377 24.52 -8.23 -6.97
N GLN A 378 24.22 -7.01 -6.50
CA GLN A 378 25.23 -6.09 -5.96
C GLN A 378 25.64 -6.44 -4.51
N ALA A 379 24.89 -7.33 -3.84
CA ALA A 379 25.12 -7.65 -2.43
C ALA A 379 26.01 -8.90 -2.27
N PRO A 380 27.10 -8.83 -1.47
CA PRO A 380 27.79 -10.01 -0.98
C PRO A 380 26.84 -10.98 -0.29
N LEU A 381 27.12 -12.29 -0.34
CA LEU A 381 26.23 -13.34 0.19
C LEU A 381 25.75 -13.07 1.63
N ARG A 382 26.62 -12.52 2.47
CA ARG A 382 26.36 -12.27 3.89
C ARG A 382 25.49 -11.05 4.15
N LEU A 383 25.48 -10.08 3.23
CA LEU A 383 24.71 -8.83 3.35
C LEU A 383 23.37 -8.85 2.60
N LYS A 384 23.04 -9.93 1.89
CA LYS A 384 21.82 -10.02 1.08
C LYS A 384 20.55 -9.75 1.86
N SER A 385 20.39 -10.33 3.06
CA SER A 385 19.21 -10.10 3.90
C SER A 385 19.05 -8.64 4.29
N PHE A 386 20.15 -7.97 4.62
CA PHE A 386 20.15 -6.56 4.98
C PHE A 386 19.81 -5.66 3.77
N VAL A 387 20.40 -5.95 2.61
CA VAL A 387 20.10 -5.21 1.36
C VAL A 387 18.62 -5.36 0.97
N MET A 388 18.05 -6.55 1.16
CA MET A 388 16.61 -6.77 0.96
C MET A 388 15.75 -5.97 1.95
N ALA A 389 16.19 -5.84 3.19
CA ALA A 389 15.51 -5.00 4.18
C ALA A 389 15.60 -3.50 3.81
N LEU A 390 16.74 -3.04 3.29
CA LEU A 390 16.89 -1.68 2.77
C LEU A 390 15.99 -1.42 1.54
N PHE A 391 15.82 -2.42 0.68
CA PHE A 391 14.88 -2.31 -0.43
C PHE A 391 13.44 -2.09 0.07
N LEU A 392 12.98 -2.84 1.08
CA LEU A 392 11.69 -2.62 1.72
C LEU A 392 11.59 -1.25 2.41
N LEU A 393 12.68 -0.75 2.96
CA LEU A 393 12.74 0.60 3.55
C LEU A 393 12.51 1.69 2.49
N SER A 394 12.87 1.48 1.22
CA SER A 394 12.54 2.42 0.14
C SER A 394 11.02 2.58 -0.05
N THR A 395 10.26 1.50 0.10
CA THR A 395 8.78 1.55 0.10
C THR A 395 8.25 2.35 1.28
N SER A 396 8.85 2.16 2.46
CA SER A 396 8.52 2.93 3.66
C SER A 396 8.73 4.43 3.45
N LEU A 397 9.88 4.83 2.90
CA LEU A 397 10.19 6.23 2.60
C LEU A 397 9.25 6.83 1.55
N GLY A 398 8.87 6.07 0.53
CA GLY A 398 7.87 6.48 -0.46
C GLY A 398 6.52 6.79 0.19
N ASN A 399 6.05 5.92 1.09
CA ASN A 399 4.80 6.13 1.82
C ASN A 399 4.87 7.29 2.83
N LEU A 400 6.01 7.49 3.48
CA LEU A 400 6.23 8.67 4.32
C LEU A 400 6.12 9.96 3.49
N ALA A 401 6.68 9.97 2.28
CA ALA A 401 6.58 11.12 1.38
C ALA A 401 5.13 11.38 0.93
N ILE A 402 4.34 10.33 0.62
CA ILE A 402 2.91 10.48 0.32
C ILE A 402 2.18 11.13 1.51
N SER A 403 2.41 10.61 2.71
CA SER A 403 1.79 11.14 3.92
C SER A 403 2.16 12.61 4.13
N ALA A 404 3.43 12.96 4.02
CA ALA A 404 3.91 14.34 4.19
C ALA A 404 3.29 15.30 3.15
N VAL A 405 3.18 14.89 1.88
CA VAL A 405 2.51 15.70 0.84
C VAL A 405 1.04 15.87 1.15
N ASN A 406 0.32 14.79 1.52
CA ASN A 406 -1.11 14.87 1.83
C ASN A 406 -1.39 15.77 3.03
N GLU A 407 -0.58 15.72 4.08
CA GLU A 407 -0.71 16.65 5.22
C GLU A 407 -0.38 18.09 4.83
N ALA A 408 0.70 18.30 4.08
CA ALA A 408 1.12 19.65 3.66
C ALA A 408 0.14 20.31 2.68
N MET A 409 -0.65 19.53 1.95
CA MET A 409 -1.63 20.10 1.01
C MET A 409 -2.94 20.53 1.66
N ILE A 410 -3.19 20.18 2.93
CA ILE A 410 -4.37 20.63 3.66
C ILE A 410 -4.25 22.14 3.92
N LYS A 411 -5.23 22.90 3.41
CA LYS A 411 -5.32 24.35 3.59
C LYS A 411 -6.47 24.66 4.57
N PRO A 412 -6.17 25.07 5.82
CA PRO A 412 -7.20 25.48 6.75
C PRO A 412 -8.00 26.66 6.22
N LEU A 413 -9.30 26.71 6.51
CA LEU A 413 -10.21 27.79 6.18
C LEU A 413 -10.77 28.40 7.45
N HIS A 414 -10.98 29.72 7.43
CA HIS A 414 -11.59 30.45 8.53
C HIS A 414 -13.13 30.48 8.38
N ALA A 415 -13.77 29.34 8.69
CA ALA A 415 -15.23 29.30 8.67
C ALA A 415 -15.81 30.18 9.76
N THR A 416 -16.58 31.19 9.38
CA THR A 416 -17.25 32.13 10.30
C THR A 416 -18.65 31.67 10.71
N ALA A 417 -19.30 30.90 9.85
CA ALA A 417 -20.58 30.26 10.11
C ALA A 417 -20.81 29.03 9.24
N ILE A 418 -21.55 28.06 9.77
CA ILE A 418 -22.23 27.05 8.95
C ILE A 418 -23.72 27.29 9.15
N GLN A 419 -24.43 27.57 8.05
CA GLN A 419 -25.86 27.85 8.04
C GLN A 419 -26.60 26.54 7.78
N PRO A 420 -27.25 25.94 8.80
CA PRO A 420 -28.02 24.70 8.63
C PRO A 420 -29.30 24.97 7.84
N GLY A 421 -29.82 23.90 7.24
CA GLY A 421 -31.05 23.91 6.46
C GLY A 421 -31.08 22.79 5.43
N ALA A 422 -32.08 22.81 4.54
CA ALA A 422 -32.17 21.87 3.42
C ALA A 422 -30.96 21.98 2.45
N GLN A 423 -30.29 23.10 2.48
CA GLN A 423 -29.05 23.40 1.76
C GLN A 423 -28.06 24.01 2.76
N THR A 424 -26.95 23.35 2.98
CA THR A 424 -25.94 23.80 3.93
C THR A 424 -24.96 24.74 3.27
N TRP A 425 -24.80 25.94 3.86
CA TRP A 425 -23.85 26.94 3.45
C TRP A 425 -22.74 27.10 4.49
N VAL A 426 -21.52 27.12 4.04
CA VAL A 426 -20.34 27.42 4.86
C VAL A 426 -19.85 28.81 4.50
N ALA A 427 -19.84 29.71 5.46
CA ALA A 427 -19.34 31.07 5.29
C ALA A 427 -17.84 31.11 5.54
N VAL A 428 -17.07 31.42 4.50
CA VAL A 428 -15.61 31.54 4.52
C VAL A 428 -15.17 32.77 3.72
N PRO A 429 -14.28 33.62 4.24
CA PRO A 429 -13.78 34.81 3.54
C PRO A 429 -13.12 34.47 2.19
N GLU A 430 -12.54 33.27 2.09
CA GLU A 430 -11.84 32.77 0.92
C GLU A 430 -12.78 32.23 -0.20
N ALA A 431 -14.10 32.33 -0.04
CA ALA A 431 -15.08 31.76 -0.97
C ALA A 431 -14.85 32.16 -2.44
N LYS A 432 -14.37 33.41 -2.67
CA LYS A 432 -14.06 33.94 -4.02
C LYS A 432 -12.99 33.15 -4.79
N ASP A 433 -12.12 32.43 -4.06
CA ASP A 433 -11.01 31.68 -4.65
C ASP A 433 -11.40 30.22 -4.97
N PHE A 434 -12.64 29.83 -4.70
CA PHE A 434 -13.14 28.48 -4.94
C PHE A 434 -13.66 28.31 -6.35
N VAL A 435 -13.63 27.06 -6.80
CA VAL A 435 -14.28 26.61 -8.03
C VAL A 435 -15.32 25.53 -7.73
N THR A 436 -16.37 25.48 -8.53
CA THR A 436 -17.40 24.44 -8.40
C THR A 436 -16.76 23.05 -8.54
N GLY A 437 -17.16 22.12 -7.67
CA GLY A 437 -16.58 20.77 -7.60
C GLY A 437 -15.30 20.66 -6.76
N GLN A 438 -14.80 21.77 -6.19
CA GLN A 438 -13.65 21.74 -5.28
C GLN A 438 -14.04 21.08 -3.95
N LYS A 439 -13.14 20.27 -3.41
CA LYS A 439 -13.33 19.55 -2.16
C LYS A 439 -13.15 20.45 -0.94
N ILE A 440 -14.01 20.26 0.04
CA ILE A 440 -14.02 20.92 1.33
C ILE A 440 -14.16 19.86 2.41
N ASP A 441 -13.24 19.82 3.35
CA ASP A 441 -13.31 18.94 4.51
C ASP A 441 -13.90 19.68 5.69
N VAL A 442 -14.78 19.02 6.41
CA VAL A 442 -15.35 19.49 7.69
C VAL A 442 -15.01 18.45 8.76
N ALA A 443 -14.45 18.89 9.87
CA ALA A 443 -14.20 18.07 11.04
C ALA A 443 -14.74 18.75 12.29
N GLN A 444 -15.44 18.01 13.12
CA GLN A 444 -16.01 18.52 14.37
C GLN A 444 -15.44 17.76 15.57
N LYS A 445 -14.95 18.49 16.56
CA LYS A 445 -14.47 17.97 17.85
C LYS A 445 -15.60 18.08 18.89
N VAL A 446 -16.64 17.25 18.73
CA VAL A 446 -17.81 17.27 19.61
C VAL A 446 -18.05 15.88 20.18
N ASP A 447 -18.33 15.79 21.47
CA ASP A 447 -18.51 14.52 22.19
C ASP A 447 -19.88 13.84 21.93
N GLY A 448 -20.59 14.19 20.84
CA GLY A 448 -21.84 13.54 20.43
C GLY A 448 -23.03 13.71 21.38
N ALA A 449 -22.94 14.63 22.37
CA ALA A 449 -24.07 14.98 23.22
C ALA A 449 -25.14 15.72 22.39
N GLU A 450 -26.40 15.36 22.58
CA GLU A 450 -27.53 15.96 21.86
C GLU A 450 -27.49 17.50 21.93
N GLY A 451 -27.53 18.14 20.76
CA GLY A 451 -27.59 19.60 20.60
C GLY A 451 -26.27 20.34 20.45
N THR A 452 -25.12 19.65 20.41
CA THR A 452 -23.84 20.28 20.16
C THR A 452 -23.31 19.91 18.75
N GLY A 453 -22.96 20.94 17.96
CA GLY A 453 -22.43 20.78 16.61
C GLY A 453 -23.49 20.81 15.50
N VAL A 454 -23.03 20.77 14.26
CA VAL A 454 -23.86 20.69 13.06
C VAL A 454 -24.01 19.20 12.69
N VAL A 455 -25.25 18.75 12.56
CA VAL A 455 -25.60 17.35 12.29
C VAL A 455 -26.26 17.22 10.93
N LEU A 456 -26.10 16.08 10.29
CA LEU A 456 -26.79 15.76 9.04
C LEU A 456 -28.30 15.59 9.30
N ALA A 457 -29.10 16.05 8.34
CA ALA A 457 -30.55 15.93 8.37
C ALA A 457 -31.05 15.30 7.05
N ASP A 458 -32.28 14.84 7.06
CA ASP A 458 -33.00 14.49 5.83
C ASP A 458 -33.69 15.72 5.21
N ALA A 459 -34.33 15.52 4.07
CA ALA A 459 -35.05 16.60 3.36
C ALA A 459 -36.20 17.22 4.18
N SER A 460 -36.72 16.55 5.20
CA SER A 460 -37.75 17.05 6.11
C SER A 460 -37.16 17.84 7.29
N GLY A 461 -35.84 17.86 7.47
CA GLY A 461 -35.13 18.47 8.58
C GLY A 461 -34.95 17.54 9.79
N ALA A 462 -35.35 16.27 9.69
CA ALA A 462 -35.14 15.31 10.75
C ALA A 462 -33.68 14.85 10.81
N VAL A 463 -33.10 14.83 12.01
CA VAL A 463 -31.69 14.47 12.24
C VAL A 463 -31.42 13.04 11.83
N LYS A 464 -30.45 12.85 10.95
CA LYS A 464 -29.94 11.50 10.61
C LYS A 464 -29.19 10.92 11.81
N LYS A 465 -29.48 9.66 12.12
CA LYS A 465 -28.83 8.91 13.20
C LYS A 465 -27.98 7.79 12.63
N ASP A 466 -26.86 7.53 13.31
CA ASP A 466 -26.01 6.37 13.01
C ASP A 466 -26.63 5.05 13.49
N LYS A 467 -25.92 3.93 13.32
CA LYS A 467 -26.40 2.60 13.76
C LYS A 467 -26.54 2.48 15.29
N GLU A 468 -25.86 3.36 16.04
CA GLU A 468 -25.93 3.42 17.52
C GLU A 468 -27.03 4.39 18.01
N GLY A 469 -27.77 5.03 17.10
CA GLY A 469 -28.84 5.99 17.41
C GLY A 469 -28.33 7.39 17.75
N LYS A 470 -27.04 7.69 17.60
CA LYS A 470 -26.46 9.03 17.79
C LYS A 470 -26.66 9.88 16.53
N ALA A 471 -26.73 11.20 16.71
CA ALA A 471 -26.81 12.14 15.60
C ALA A 471 -25.55 12.08 14.74
N SER A 472 -25.69 11.91 13.42
CA SER A 472 -24.59 11.91 12.47
C SER A 472 -24.08 13.34 12.28
N LEU A 473 -22.84 13.61 12.66
CA LEU A 473 -22.22 14.94 12.53
C LEU A 473 -21.96 15.28 11.06
N LEU A 474 -21.99 16.58 10.73
CA LEU A 474 -21.47 17.08 9.47
C LEU A 474 -19.93 16.96 9.52
N ALA A 475 -19.38 15.85 9.07
CA ALA A 475 -17.95 15.58 9.06
C ALA A 475 -17.56 14.78 7.80
N GLY A 476 -16.32 14.94 7.32
CA GLY A 476 -15.81 14.31 6.10
C GLY A 476 -15.64 15.30 4.94
N THR A 477 -15.48 14.77 3.73
CA THR A 477 -15.28 15.56 2.51
C THR A 477 -16.60 15.85 1.80
N TYR A 478 -16.78 17.09 1.38
CA TYR A 478 -17.90 17.60 0.58
C TYR A 478 -17.36 18.32 -0.67
N LEU A 479 -18.25 18.61 -1.62
CA LEU A 479 -17.93 19.40 -2.81
C LEU A 479 -18.58 20.79 -2.73
N ALA A 480 -17.89 21.81 -3.23
CA ALA A 480 -18.45 23.14 -3.48
C ALA A 480 -19.43 23.06 -4.65
N LYS A 481 -20.74 23.16 -4.40
CA LYS A 481 -21.78 23.13 -5.44
C LYS A 481 -22.00 24.50 -6.05
N GLU A 482 -22.14 25.52 -5.19
CA GLU A 482 -22.39 26.89 -5.56
C GLU A 482 -21.55 27.83 -4.71
N ILE A 483 -21.01 28.85 -5.32
CA ILE A 483 -20.13 29.81 -4.69
C ILE A 483 -20.79 31.19 -4.77
N ASP A 484 -21.21 31.70 -3.61
CA ASP A 484 -21.67 33.08 -3.43
C ASP A 484 -20.50 33.95 -2.99
N ALA A 485 -19.74 34.46 -3.97
CA ALA A 485 -18.56 35.30 -3.67
C ALA A 485 -18.92 36.59 -2.97
N ALA A 486 -20.10 37.19 -3.25
CA ALA A 486 -20.58 38.42 -2.61
C ALA A 486 -20.95 38.17 -1.16
N GLY A 487 -21.61 37.05 -0.85
CA GLY A 487 -21.93 36.61 0.51
C GLY A 487 -20.83 35.89 1.22
N SER A 488 -19.65 35.70 0.60
CA SER A 488 -18.49 34.95 1.14
C SER A 488 -18.88 33.57 1.70
N ARG A 489 -19.67 32.80 0.91
CA ARG A 489 -20.17 31.50 1.34
C ARG A 489 -20.21 30.48 0.23
N ILE A 490 -20.15 29.21 0.60
CA ILE A 490 -20.09 28.06 -0.29
C ILE A 490 -21.18 27.08 0.10
N ARG A 491 -21.98 26.63 -0.88
CA ARG A 491 -22.98 25.58 -0.68
C ARG A 491 -22.33 24.21 -0.79
N LEU A 492 -22.59 23.34 0.17
CA LEU A 492 -22.05 21.98 0.21
C LEU A 492 -22.91 21.01 -0.60
N MET A 493 -22.23 20.07 -1.23
CA MET A 493 -22.81 18.93 -1.94
C MET A 493 -22.08 17.64 -1.48
N ASP A 494 -22.82 16.57 -1.33
CA ASP A 494 -22.24 15.26 -1.03
C ASP A 494 -21.33 14.76 -2.17
N VAL A 495 -20.20 14.14 -1.84
CA VAL A 495 -19.22 13.66 -2.84
C VAL A 495 -19.74 12.49 -3.63
N VAL A 496 -20.50 11.58 -2.99
CA VAL A 496 -20.98 10.34 -3.60
C VAL A 496 -22.32 10.56 -4.28
N GLU A 497 -23.30 11.07 -3.55
CA GLU A 497 -24.67 11.25 -4.07
C GLU A 497 -24.79 12.48 -4.97
N ARG A 498 -23.87 13.46 -4.87
CA ARG A 498 -23.89 14.76 -5.53
C ARG A 498 -25.20 15.53 -5.29
N ALA A 499 -25.81 15.26 -4.18
CA ALA A 499 -27.02 15.91 -3.68
C ALA A 499 -26.68 17.07 -2.73
N ASP A 500 -27.64 17.98 -2.51
CA ASP A 500 -27.50 19.00 -1.49
C ASP A 500 -27.42 18.36 -0.11
N VAL A 501 -26.54 18.90 0.73
CA VAL A 501 -26.36 18.43 2.11
C VAL A 501 -27.34 19.19 3.00
N ALA A 502 -28.29 18.50 3.59
CA ALA A 502 -29.19 19.07 4.60
C ALA A 502 -28.61 18.87 6.00
N THR A 503 -28.67 19.92 6.82
CA THR A 503 -28.14 19.90 8.18
C THR A 503 -29.06 20.61 9.17
N ALA A 504 -28.88 20.28 10.46
CA ALA A 504 -29.51 20.91 11.60
C ALA A 504 -28.46 21.19 12.69
N GLY A 505 -28.87 21.87 13.79
CA GLY A 505 -27.99 22.12 14.92
C GLY A 505 -27.30 23.48 14.88
N LYS A 506 -26.26 23.69 15.68
CA LYS A 506 -25.57 24.96 15.84
C LYS A 506 -24.08 24.83 15.52
N PHE A 507 -23.57 25.79 14.77
CA PHE A 507 -22.16 25.92 14.49
C PHE A 507 -21.39 26.42 15.70
N ASP A 508 -20.27 25.77 16.00
CA ASP A 508 -19.30 26.21 17.02
C ASP A 508 -17.92 26.31 16.36
N ALA A 509 -17.44 27.51 16.15
CA ALA A 509 -16.17 27.79 15.50
C ALA A 509 -14.96 27.24 16.26
N ALA A 510 -15.06 27.11 17.59
CA ALA A 510 -13.97 26.55 18.40
C ALA A 510 -13.83 25.01 18.26
N LYS A 511 -14.91 24.36 17.84
CA LYS A 511 -14.99 22.89 17.73
C LYS A 511 -15.08 22.38 16.30
N THR A 512 -15.21 23.28 15.32
CA THR A 512 -15.36 22.91 13.90
C THR A 512 -14.16 23.41 13.10
N GLU A 513 -13.44 22.48 12.51
CA GLU A 513 -12.36 22.77 11.58
C GLU A 513 -12.88 22.58 10.16
N VAL A 514 -12.66 23.58 9.31
CA VAL A 514 -12.97 23.51 7.87
C VAL A 514 -11.67 23.69 7.11
N SER A 515 -11.46 22.88 6.08
CA SER A 515 -10.26 22.95 5.25
C SER A 515 -10.55 22.63 3.80
N THR A 516 -9.64 23.00 2.92
CA THR A 516 -9.59 22.59 1.52
C THR A 516 -8.18 22.15 1.18
N TYR A 517 -7.82 22.09 -0.08
CA TYR A 517 -6.52 21.61 -0.52
C TYR A 517 -5.77 22.65 -1.35
N HIS A 518 -4.44 22.73 -1.19
CA HIS A 518 -3.58 23.53 -2.06
C HIS A 518 -3.51 22.94 -3.48
N LEU A 519 -3.47 21.60 -3.58
CA LEU A 519 -3.47 20.88 -4.86
C LEU A 519 -4.88 20.38 -5.16
N VAL A 520 -5.65 21.16 -5.91
CA VAL A 520 -7.08 20.89 -6.16
C VAL A 520 -7.25 19.99 -7.38
N GLY A 521 -8.03 18.91 -7.24
CA GLY A 521 -8.44 18.06 -8.34
C GLY A 521 -7.26 17.48 -9.14
N PRO A 522 -7.24 17.64 -10.48
CA PRO A 522 -6.21 17.05 -11.34
C PRO A 522 -4.81 17.60 -11.06
N ILE A 523 -4.69 18.79 -10.43
CA ILE A 523 -3.38 19.40 -10.09
C ILE A 523 -2.60 18.52 -9.14
N TYR A 524 -3.26 17.80 -8.26
CA TYR A 524 -2.64 16.82 -7.38
C TYR A 524 -1.87 15.74 -8.17
N PHE A 525 -2.49 15.16 -9.18
CA PHE A 525 -1.87 14.12 -10.00
C PHE A 525 -0.79 14.69 -10.95
N TYR A 526 -1.00 15.91 -11.47
CA TYR A 526 0.03 16.62 -12.26
C TYR A 526 1.27 16.97 -11.42
N PHE A 527 1.10 17.28 -10.15
CA PHE A 527 2.22 17.51 -9.24
C PHE A 527 3.11 16.26 -9.14
N PHE A 528 2.53 15.08 -8.90
CA PHE A 528 3.29 13.82 -8.83
C PHE A 528 3.88 13.42 -10.18
N PHE A 529 3.17 13.66 -11.28
CA PHE A 529 3.72 13.49 -12.62
C PHE A 529 4.98 14.34 -12.81
N GLY A 530 4.91 15.64 -12.54
CA GLY A 530 6.04 16.56 -12.68
C GLY A 530 7.22 16.21 -11.77
N LEU A 531 6.92 15.90 -10.50
CA LEU A 531 7.93 15.48 -9.53
C LEU A 531 8.68 14.23 -9.99
N MET A 532 7.94 13.22 -10.52
CA MET A 532 8.55 12.00 -11.04
C MET A 532 9.33 12.25 -12.33
N CYS A 533 8.89 13.12 -13.22
CA CYS A 533 9.66 13.50 -14.41
C CYS A 533 11.00 14.16 -14.03
N VAL A 534 10.99 15.07 -13.06
CA VAL A 534 12.22 15.68 -12.53
C VAL A 534 13.13 14.62 -11.91
N GLY A 535 12.56 13.75 -11.05
CA GLY A 535 13.31 12.63 -10.46
C GLY A 535 13.89 11.69 -11.52
N GLY A 536 13.13 11.35 -12.56
CA GLY A 536 13.56 10.52 -13.68
C GLY A 536 14.73 11.14 -14.46
N ILE A 537 14.68 12.46 -14.72
CA ILE A 537 15.78 13.19 -15.36
C ILE A 537 17.05 13.13 -14.49
N VAL A 538 16.93 13.43 -13.19
CA VAL A 538 18.07 13.36 -12.26
C VAL A 538 18.63 11.92 -12.19
N TYR A 539 17.72 10.91 -12.19
CA TYR A 539 18.12 9.51 -12.24
C TYR A 539 18.94 9.17 -13.49
N VAL A 540 18.57 9.68 -14.67
CA VAL A 540 19.33 9.42 -15.91
C VAL A 540 20.78 9.89 -15.77
N PHE A 541 21.02 11.10 -15.25
CA PHE A 541 22.38 11.59 -15.01
C PHE A 541 23.14 10.74 -13.99
N PHE A 542 22.48 10.33 -12.92
CA PHE A 542 23.04 9.40 -11.95
C PHE A 542 23.40 8.06 -12.58
N ALA A 543 22.48 7.46 -13.36
CA ALA A 543 22.69 6.16 -14.00
C ALA A 543 23.86 6.17 -15.01
N MET A 544 24.08 7.30 -15.69
CA MET A 544 25.23 7.48 -16.60
C MET A 544 26.57 7.53 -15.84
N ALA A 545 26.58 8.00 -14.60
CA ALA A 545 27.78 8.10 -13.76
C ALA A 545 28.03 6.85 -12.92
N TYR A 546 27.03 5.97 -12.77
CA TYR A 546 27.09 4.80 -11.89
C TYR A 546 27.91 3.66 -12.52
N LYS A 547 28.89 3.15 -11.77
CA LYS A 547 29.68 1.97 -12.15
C LYS A 547 29.12 0.74 -11.45
N GLU A 548 28.59 -0.20 -12.22
CA GLU A 548 28.07 -1.49 -11.72
C GLU A 548 29.22 -2.36 -11.19
N GLN A 549 29.04 -2.98 -10.05
CA GLN A 549 29.92 -4.01 -9.49
C GLN A 549 29.08 -5.27 -9.27
N THR A 550 29.38 -6.35 -9.94
CA THR A 550 28.62 -7.59 -9.82
C THR A 550 29.41 -8.59 -8.97
N PHE A 551 28.79 -9.08 -7.89
CA PHE A 551 29.32 -10.18 -7.08
C PHE A 551 28.71 -11.48 -7.58
N VAL A 552 29.38 -12.19 -8.49
CA VAL A 552 29.00 -13.51 -8.96
C VAL A 552 29.66 -14.57 -8.08
N ARG A 553 28.90 -15.60 -7.71
CA ARG A 553 29.41 -16.74 -6.96
C ARG A 553 30.31 -17.55 -7.89
N THR A 554 31.61 -17.53 -7.71
CA THR A 554 32.51 -18.54 -8.29
C THR A 554 32.40 -19.84 -7.49
N GLU A 555 32.44 -20.99 -8.15
CA GLU A 555 32.26 -22.31 -7.52
C GLU A 555 33.30 -22.63 -6.43
N GLU A 556 34.39 -21.87 -6.32
CA GLU A 556 35.48 -22.08 -5.38
C GLU A 556 35.50 -21.16 -4.16
N GLY A 557 34.46 -20.34 -3.95
CA GLY A 557 34.35 -19.52 -2.73
C GLY A 557 35.32 -18.34 -2.61
N HIS A 558 36.10 -18.01 -3.64
CA HIS A 558 36.97 -16.83 -3.68
C HIS A 558 36.25 -15.67 -4.38
N ALA A 559 36.38 -14.46 -3.82
CA ALA A 559 36.00 -13.25 -4.52
C ALA A 559 36.91 -13.07 -5.76
N PRO A 560 36.35 -12.76 -6.95
CA PRO A 560 37.20 -12.51 -8.13
C PRO A 560 38.18 -11.37 -7.84
N SER A 561 39.41 -11.53 -8.25
CA SER A 561 40.40 -10.46 -8.17
C SER A 561 40.03 -9.34 -9.15
N GLN A 562 40.49 -8.10 -8.87
CA GLN A 562 40.22 -6.95 -9.73
C GLN A 562 40.64 -7.22 -11.20
N ALA A 563 41.65 -8.06 -11.41
CA ALA A 563 42.14 -8.46 -12.74
C ALA A 563 41.16 -9.38 -13.51
N GLU A 564 40.36 -10.20 -12.81
CA GLU A 564 39.34 -11.05 -13.44
C GLU A 564 38.08 -10.26 -13.81
N VAL A 565 37.76 -9.22 -13.03
CA VAL A 565 36.65 -8.30 -13.33
C VAL A 565 36.98 -7.43 -14.55
N ASP A 566 38.22 -7.00 -14.68
CA ASP A 566 38.68 -6.17 -15.81
C ASP A 566 38.79 -6.99 -17.11
N ALA A 567 39.11 -8.29 -17.02
CA ALA A 567 39.17 -9.21 -18.17
C ALA A 567 37.77 -9.55 -18.75
N ASP A 568 36.73 -9.65 -17.92
CA ASP A 568 35.34 -9.86 -18.38
C ASP A 568 34.71 -8.58 -18.98
N ALA A 569 35.21 -7.41 -18.62
CA ALA A 569 34.75 -6.14 -19.19
C ALA A 569 35.32 -5.84 -20.60
N GLU A 570 36.36 -6.57 -21.03
CA GLU A 570 36.98 -6.42 -22.35
C GLU A 570 36.52 -7.44 -23.40
N GLN A 571 35.58 -8.37 -23.06
CA GLN A 571 34.99 -9.25 -24.06
C GLN A 571 33.78 -8.59 -24.74
N PRO A 572 33.73 -8.52 -26.08
CA PRO A 572 32.80 -7.73 -26.89
C PRO A 572 31.34 -8.23 -26.86
#